data_3f80a523802574f7523089a0e1767de1
#
_entry.id   3f80a523802574f7523089a0e1767de1
#
_cell.length_a   1.000
_cell.length_b   1.000
_cell.length_c   1.000
_cell.angle_alpha   90.00
_cell.angle_beta   90.00
_cell.angle_gamma   90.00
#
_symmetry.space_group_name_H-M   'P 1'
#
loop_
_entity.id
_entity.type
_entity.pdbx_description
1 polymer ?
#
loop_
_entity_poly.entity_id
_entity_poly.type
_entity_poly.pdbx_seq_one_letter_code
_entity_poly.pdbx_strand_id
1 'polypeptide(L)'
;MNRGVGRRLLGEFLGTAFLVTAVVGSGIMASRLSPNDAGLELLENAAATAAALVAIILAIGPVSGAHLNPVVTLAHRFFGGLSNGDAAGYIGAQLAGGAAGAVIANLMFSLPAVELSTRARSSGGLWFAEVVATFGLLLIIFGVVRSGRARAAPFAVGAYIGGAYFFTASTSFANPAVTAGRMLSNTFAGIRPSSVPPFVVAQLVGAALAVLAIRVLYPGVRRQAADVVLPTQLLPQARPTRSLPPTSARTWRSWWSSSPASAPVRAPSATWPDPLPFPLLPSSTSSRTSSTASLGGNAGHVGQAQGGIVKEVPEVLFVCVHNAGRSQMAAALLDHHAQGRVHVRSGGSAPGERINPAVAEAMAEIGLDLSKEFPKPVTDKAVRASDVVITMGCGDVCPIYPGTRYEDWALDDPAGQGIEQVRPIRDEIDRRVLALMAELTSDESVGA
;
A
#
# COMPACT_ATOMS: atom_id res chain seq x y z
N MET A 1 23.82 -8.94 28.13
CA MET A 1 23.09 -9.01 26.85
C MET A 1 23.97 -8.42 25.75
N ASN A 2 24.16 -9.14 24.67
CA ASN A 2 24.90 -8.64 23.50
C ASN A 2 24.12 -7.40 22.95
N ARG A 3 24.81 -6.26 22.78
CA ARG A 3 24.17 -5.00 22.34
C ARG A 3 23.30 -5.15 21.07
N GLY A 4 23.64 -6.10 20.22
CA GLY A 4 22.86 -6.39 19.01
C GLY A 4 21.49 -7.05 19.28
N VAL A 5 21.40 -7.95 20.27
CA VAL A 5 20.13 -8.62 20.63
C VAL A 5 19.16 -7.63 21.28
N GLY A 6 19.62 -6.78 22.21
CA GLY A 6 18.76 -5.79 22.84
C GLY A 6 18.10 -4.82 21.86
N ARG A 7 18.85 -4.37 20.83
CA ARG A 7 18.28 -3.52 19.76
C ARG A 7 17.20 -4.23 18.95
N ARG A 8 17.41 -5.51 18.60
CA ARG A 8 16.43 -6.31 17.86
C ARG A 8 15.15 -6.52 18.67
N LEU A 9 15.27 -6.85 19.97
CA LEU A 9 14.13 -7.02 20.86
C LEU A 9 13.35 -5.71 21.04
N LEU A 10 14.04 -4.58 21.17
CA LEU A 10 13.39 -3.27 21.21
C LEU A 10 12.66 -2.97 19.89
N GLY A 11 13.24 -3.32 18.73
CA GLY A 11 12.59 -3.18 17.44
C GLY A 11 11.30 -3.99 17.35
N GLU A 12 11.31 -5.26 17.78
CA GLU A 12 10.11 -6.11 17.80
C GLU A 12 9.04 -5.58 18.77
N PHE A 13 9.45 -5.12 19.95
CA PHE A 13 8.54 -4.51 20.92
C PHE A 13 7.87 -3.25 20.34
N LEU A 14 8.67 -2.28 19.88
CA LEU A 14 8.15 -1.02 19.36
C LEU A 14 7.30 -1.25 18.09
N GLY A 15 7.78 -2.07 17.17
CA GLY A 15 7.04 -2.36 15.93
C GLY A 15 5.69 -3.02 16.21
N THR A 16 5.64 -3.99 17.13
CA THR A 16 4.37 -4.63 17.50
C THR A 16 3.46 -3.67 18.30
N ALA A 17 4.04 -2.82 19.15
CA ALA A 17 3.26 -1.79 19.85
C ALA A 17 2.60 -0.83 18.87
N PHE A 18 3.34 -0.28 17.91
CA PHE A 18 2.78 0.58 16.87
C PHE A 18 1.77 -0.13 15.99
N LEU A 19 1.99 -1.41 15.65
CA LEU A 19 1.04 -2.20 14.88
C LEU A 19 -0.29 -2.34 15.62
N VAL A 20 -0.28 -2.74 16.90
CA VAL A 20 -1.51 -2.89 17.68
C VAL A 20 -2.16 -1.53 17.96
N THR A 21 -1.37 -0.48 18.19
CA THR A 21 -1.90 0.89 18.29
C THR A 21 -2.65 1.29 17.01
N ALA A 22 -2.08 0.99 15.84
CA ALA A 22 -2.74 1.27 14.56
C ALA A 22 -4.03 0.48 14.39
N VAL A 23 -4.00 -0.84 14.65
CA VAL A 23 -5.18 -1.72 14.51
C VAL A 23 -6.31 -1.32 15.45
N VAL A 24 -6.00 -1.09 16.72
CA VAL A 24 -7.02 -0.74 17.73
C VAL A 24 -7.46 0.70 17.55
N GLY A 25 -6.53 1.62 17.39
CA GLY A 25 -6.81 3.04 17.25
C GLY A 25 -7.63 3.36 16.01
N SER A 26 -7.27 2.79 14.85
CA SER A 26 -8.07 2.98 13.64
C SER A 26 -9.45 2.33 13.74
N GLY A 27 -9.59 1.20 14.44
CA GLY A 27 -10.89 0.62 14.72
C GLY A 27 -11.77 1.50 15.60
N ILE A 28 -11.21 2.15 16.62
CA ILE A 28 -11.93 3.13 17.45
C ILE A 28 -12.35 4.34 16.61
N MET A 29 -11.44 4.87 15.78
CA MET A 29 -11.73 6.02 14.93
C MET A 29 -12.81 5.67 13.90
N ALA A 30 -12.71 4.52 13.25
CA ALA A 30 -13.68 4.04 12.27
C ALA A 30 -15.10 3.93 12.88
N SER A 31 -15.22 3.35 14.09
CA SER A 31 -16.51 3.30 14.79
C SER A 31 -17.08 4.68 15.16
N ARG A 32 -16.21 5.70 15.28
CA ARG A 32 -16.65 7.08 15.55
C ARG A 32 -17.06 7.83 14.27
N LEU A 33 -16.35 7.58 13.16
CA LEU A 33 -16.60 8.25 11.88
C LEU A 33 -17.75 7.61 11.10
N SER A 34 -17.86 6.29 11.17
CA SER A 34 -18.81 5.49 10.37
C SER A 34 -19.70 4.58 11.23
N PRO A 35 -20.37 5.10 12.30
CA PRO A 35 -20.99 4.29 13.36
C PRO A 35 -22.13 3.38 12.88
N ASN A 36 -22.69 3.63 11.70
CA ASN A 36 -23.83 2.89 11.14
C ASN A 36 -23.49 2.14 9.85
N ASP A 37 -22.21 2.11 9.45
CA ASP A 37 -21.75 1.44 8.25
C ASP A 37 -20.55 0.53 8.57
N ALA A 38 -20.86 -0.72 8.91
CA ALA A 38 -19.84 -1.71 9.25
C ALA A 38 -18.87 -2.02 8.09
N GLY A 39 -19.30 -1.82 6.84
CA GLY A 39 -18.46 -2.00 5.67
C GLY A 39 -17.41 -0.90 5.57
N LEU A 40 -17.82 0.35 5.73
CA LEU A 40 -16.93 1.51 5.74
C LEU A 40 -16.02 1.49 6.98
N GLU A 41 -16.56 1.16 8.17
CA GLU A 41 -15.76 0.96 9.39
C GLU A 41 -14.64 -0.07 9.18
N LEU A 42 -14.95 -1.19 8.53
CA LEU A 42 -13.97 -2.22 8.21
C LEU A 42 -12.93 -1.71 7.18
N LEU A 43 -13.36 -0.97 6.16
CA LEU A 43 -12.47 -0.41 5.13
C LEU A 43 -11.47 0.58 5.73
N GLU A 44 -11.93 1.49 6.57
CA GLU A 44 -11.10 2.48 7.26
C GLU A 44 -10.05 1.79 8.15
N ASN A 45 -10.48 0.79 8.92
CA ASN A 45 -9.58 0.01 9.78
C ASN A 45 -8.56 -0.80 8.96
N ALA A 46 -9.00 -1.45 7.87
CA ALA A 46 -8.13 -2.24 7.00
C ALA A 46 -7.09 -1.37 6.28
N ALA A 47 -7.50 -0.23 5.72
CA ALA A 47 -6.62 0.69 5.02
C ALA A 47 -5.55 1.28 5.95
N ALA A 48 -5.95 1.75 7.14
CA ALA A 48 -5.02 2.29 8.13
C ALA A 48 -4.04 1.21 8.63
N THR A 49 -4.52 -0.02 8.88
CA THR A 49 -3.68 -1.14 9.29
C THR A 49 -2.67 -1.53 8.22
N ALA A 50 -3.11 -1.63 6.96
CA ALA A 50 -2.23 -1.97 5.83
C ALA A 50 -1.13 -0.92 5.64
N ALA A 51 -1.48 0.36 5.64
CA ALA A 51 -0.53 1.46 5.50
C ALA A 51 0.48 1.52 6.67
N ALA A 52 -0.01 1.39 7.92
CA ALA A 52 0.84 1.37 9.10
C ALA A 52 1.80 0.17 9.06
N LEU A 53 1.32 -1.01 8.66
CA LEU A 53 2.14 -2.22 8.59
C LEU A 53 3.29 -2.06 7.59
N VAL A 54 3.02 -1.50 6.39
CA VAL A 54 4.08 -1.17 5.41
C VAL A 54 5.12 -0.25 6.03
N ALA A 55 4.71 0.86 6.64
CA ALA A 55 5.61 1.85 7.23
C ALA A 55 6.46 1.26 8.37
N ILE A 56 5.83 0.48 9.26
CA ILE A 56 6.51 -0.16 10.39
C ILE A 56 7.54 -1.18 9.90
N ILE A 57 7.20 -2.02 8.92
CA ILE A 57 8.14 -3.01 8.39
C ILE A 57 9.32 -2.32 7.70
N LEU A 58 9.09 -1.25 6.94
CA LEU A 58 10.17 -0.47 6.32
C LEU A 58 11.10 0.16 7.37
N ALA A 59 10.56 0.69 8.46
CA ALA A 59 11.34 1.36 9.50
C ALA A 59 12.10 0.38 10.42
N ILE A 60 11.44 -0.72 10.83
CA ILE A 60 11.96 -1.65 11.83
C ILE A 60 12.70 -2.84 11.18
N GLY A 61 12.39 -3.15 9.92
CA GLY A 61 13.02 -4.25 9.18
C GLY A 61 14.55 -4.25 9.24
N PRO A 62 15.23 -3.13 8.98
CA PRO A 62 16.70 -3.06 9.07
C PRO A 62 17.26 -3.31 10.49
N VAL A 63 16.43 -3.22 11.53
CA VAL A 63 16.85 -3.38 12.93
C VAL A 63 16.68 -4.81 13.42
N SER A 64 15.47 -5.37 13.27
CA SER A 64 15.11 -6.68 13.84
C SER A 64 14.68 -7.70 12.79
N GLY A 65 14.37 -7.21 11.58
CA GLY A 65 13.71 -7.96 10.56
C GLY A 65 12.19 -7.80 10.58
N ALA A 66 11.67 -7.02 11.51
CA ALA A 66 10.26 -6.71 11.63
C ALA A 66 9.35 -7.95 11.52
N HIS A 67 9.61 -8.96 12.31
CA HIS A 67 8.69 -10.11 12.39
C HIS A 67 7.33 -9.69 12.92
N LEU A 68 7.32 -8.93 14.03
CA LEU A 68 6.13 -8.36 14.67
C LEU A 68 5.00 -9.37 14.95
N ASN A 69 5.35 -10.65 14.87
CA ASN A 69 4.40 -11.75 14.84
C ASN A 69 5.06 -13.06 15.31
N PRO A 70 4.55 -13.71 16.36
CA PRO A 70 5.08 -14.97 16.86
C PRO A 70 5.12 -16.10 15.82
N VAL A 71 4.12 -16.22 14.93
CA VAL A 71 4.12 -17.29 13.92
C VAL A 71 5.14 -17.04 12.82
N VAL A 72 5.43 -15.79 12.46
CA VAL A 72 6.53 -15.44 11.56
C VAL A 72 7.88 -15.78 12.20
N THR A 73 8.04 -15.45 13.48
CA THR A 73 9.23 -15.77 14.27
C THR A 73 9.47 -17.27 14.35
N LEU A 74 8.43 -18.05 14.62
CA LEU A 74 8.50 -19.51 14.66
C LEU A 74 8.86 -20.14 13.31
N ALA A 75 8.25 -19.66 12.22
CA ALA A 75 8.55 -20.10 10.87
C ALA A 75 10.02 -19.79 10.50
N HIS A 76 10.50 -18.58 10.78
CA HIS A 76 11.88 -18.18 10.55
C HIS A 76 12.87 -19.04 11.39
N ARG A 77 12.53 -19.28 12.66
CA ARG A 77 13.30 -20.21 13.51
C ARG A 77 13.33 -21.61 12.92
N PHE A 78 12.18 -22.13 12.44
CA PHE A 78 12.08 -23.46 11.85
C PHE A 78 13.00 -23.64 10.63
N PHE A 79 13.12 -22.60 9.80
CA PHE A 79 14.03 -22.59 8.66
C PHE A 79 15.50 -22.32 9.02
N GLY A 80 15.82 -22.08 10.29
CA GLY A 80 17.18 -21.93 10.79
C GLY A 80 17.72 -20.50 10.83
N GLY A 81 16.86 -19.49 10.61
CA GLY A 81 17.26 -18.07 10.63
C GLY A 81 17.42 -17.45 12.02
N LEU A 82 16.90 -18.11 13.08
CA LEU A 82 17.01 -17.64 14.47
C LEU A 82 17.43 -18.77 15.41
N SER A 83 18.11 -18.41 16.51
CA SER A 83 18.32 -19.31 17.66
C SER A 83 17.03 -19.49 18.47
N ASN A 84 16.95 -20.54 19.30
CA ASN A 84 15.81 -20.73 20.20
C ASN A 84 15.66 -19.57 21.19
N GLY A 85 16.77 -19.08 21.74
CA GLY A 85 16.78 -17.97 22.68
C GLY A 85 16.33 -16.65 22.05
N ASP A 86 16.80 -16.35 20.83
CA ASP A 86 16.36 -15.17 20.09
C ASP A 86 14.87 -15.25 19.76
N ALA A 87 14.38 -16.42 19.31
CA ALA A 87 12.96 -16.60 18.99
C ALA A 87 12.07 -16.39 20.22
N ALA A 88 12.44 -16.94 21.36
CA ALA A 88 11.72 -16.72 22.62
C ALA A 88 11.74 -15.24 23.03
N GLY A 89 12.89 -14.57 22.90
CA GLY A 89 13.01 -13.14 23.16
C GLY A 89 12.12 -12.29 22.25
N TYR A 90 12.08 -12.61 20.95
CA TYR A 90 11.19 -11.93 19.98
C TYR A 90 9.72 -12.10 20.36
N ILE A 91 9.27 -13.33 20.64
CA ILE A 91 7.88 -13.60 21.03
C ILE A 91 7.52 -12.83 22.31
N GLY A 92 8.39 -12.82 23.32
CA GLY A 92 8.19 -12.04 24.54
C GLY A 92 8.07 -10.55 24.28
N ALA A 93 8.96 -9.99 23.44
CA ALA A 93 8.94 -8.59 23.04
C ALA A 93 7.66 -8.22 22.25
N GLN A 94 7.24 -9.09 21.34
CA GLN A 94 6.01 -8.93 20.56
C GLN A 94 4.76 -8.95 21.43
N LEU A 95 4.64 -9.89 22.37
CA LEU A 95 3.51 -9.96 23.30
C LEU A 95 3.43 -8.72 24.19
N ALA A 96 4.58 -8.30 24.77
CA ALA A 96 4.66 -7.09 25.57
C ALA A 96 4.33 -5.84 24.74
N GLY A 97 4.83 -5.77 23.49
CA GLY A 97 4.53 -4.69 22.55
C GLY A 97 3.05 -4.65 22.20
N GLY A 98 2.43 -5.81 21.93
CA GLY A 98 1.01 -5.90 21.64
C GLY A 98 0.12 -5.39 22.78
N ALA A 99 0.46 -5.74 24.02
CA ALA A 99 -0.25 -5.23 25.20
C ALA A 99 -0.06 -3.71 25.37
N ALA A 100 1.19 -3.22 25.24
CA ALA A 100 1.48 -1.79 25.29
C ALA A 100 0.74 -1.00 24.20
N GLY A 101 0.69 -1.52 22.98
CA GLY A 101 -0.02 -0.89 21.87
C GLY A 101 -1.51 -0.75 22.08
N ALA A 102 -2.18 -1.76 22.67
CA ALA A 102 -3.59 -1.67 23.03
C ALA A 102 -3.84 -0.60 24.11
N VAL A 103 -3.00 -0.54 25.14
CA VAL A 103 -3.05 0.49 26.19
C VAL A 103 -2.87 1.89 25.59
N ILE A 104 -1.87 2.07 24.74
CA ILE A 104 -1.62 3.36 24.06
C ILE A 104 -2.83 3.78 23.25
N ALA A 105 -3.41 2.86 22.44
CA ALA A 105 -4.59 3.15 21.65
C ALA A 105 -5.78 3.57 22.53
N ASN A 106 -6.07 2.81 23.58
CA ASN A 106 -7.15 3.15 24.49
C ASN A 106 -6.98 4.56 25.09
N LEU A 107 -5.79 4.87 25.61
CA LEU A 107 -5.48 6.17 26.21
C LEU A 107 -5.59 7.33 25.21
N MET A 108 -5.11 7.15 23.96
CA MET A 108 -5.20 8.16 22.89
C MET A 108 -6.67 8.56 22.61
N PHE A 109 -7.59 7.65 22.83
CA PHE A 109 -9.01 7.90 22.59
C PHE A 109 -9.81 8.16 23.88
N SER A 110 -9.12 8.44 24.99
CA SER A 110 -9.71 8.72 26.31
C SER A 110 -10.56 7.56 26.84
N LEU A 111 -10.17 6.32 26.53
CA LEU A 111 -10.76 5.10 27.08
C LEU A 111 -9.95 4.61 28.28
N PRO A 112 -10.51 3.73 29.15
CA PRO A 112 -9.73 3.05 30.20
C PRO A 112 -8.48 2.38 29.60
N ALA A 113 -7.33 2.52 30.28
CA ALA A 113 -6.05 1.98 29.79
C ALA A 113 -6.14 0.48 29.43
N VAL A 114 -6.88 -0.29 30.21
CA VAL A 114 -7.19 -1.70 29.96
C VAL A 114 -8.68 -1.93 30.21
N GLU A 115 -9.37 -2.45 29.20
CA GLU A 115 -10.74 -2.92 29.30
C GLU A 115 -10.86 -4.22 28.51
N LEU A 116 -11.15 -5.32 29.21
CA LEU A 116 -11.25 -6.64 28.58
C LEU A 116 -12.42 -6.67 27.60
N SER A 117 -12.12 -7.03 26.36
CA SER A 117 -13.13 -7.09 25.31
C SER A 117 -14.21 -8.14 25.59
N THR A 118 -15.45 -7.74 25.39
CA THR A 118 -16.62 -8.62 25.45
C THR A 118 -16.96 -9.24 24.10
N ARG A 119 -16.28 -8.81 23.01
CA ARG A 119 -16.58 -9.22 21.63
C ARG A 119 -16.20 -10.68 21.40
N ALA A 120 -17.17 -11.57 21.40
CA ALA A 120 -16.96 -12.99 21.15
C ALA A 120 -16.61 -13.23 19.67
N ARG A 121 -15.53 -13.98 19.44
CA ARG A 121 -15.09 -14.45 18.13
C ARG A 121 -14.89 -15.96 18.20
N SER A 122 -16.01 -16.71 18.17
CA SER A 122 -15.99 -18.16 18.44
C SER A 122 -16.94 -18.87 17.50
N SER A 123 -16.41 -19.31 16.36
CA SER A 123 -17.10 -20.22 15.44
C SER A 123 -16.08 -20.98 14.59
N GLY A 124 -16.47 -22.13 14.05
CA GLY A 124 -15.60 -22.91 13.16
C GLY A 124 -15.14 -22.13 11.92
N GLY A 125 -16.00 -21.28 11.35
CA GLY A 125 -15.66 -20.43 10.22
C GLY A 125 -14.61 -19.39 10.57
N LEU A 126 -14.65 -18.77 11.75
CA LEU A 126 -13.66 -17.81 12.22
C LEU A 126 -12.30 -18.47 12.47
N TRP A 127 -12.28 -19.66 13.04
CA TRP A 127 -11.05 -20.41 13.26
C TRP A 127 -10.42 -20.87 11.95
N PHE A 128 -11.25 -21.38 11.02
CA PHE A 128 -10.77 -21.74 9.67
C PHE A 128 -10.24 -20.51 8.92
N ALA A 129 -10.87 -19.35 9.06
CA ALA A 129 -10.39 -18.09 8.48
C ALA A 129 -9.01 -17.71 9.02
N GLU A 130 -8.73 -17.92 10.33
CA GLU A 130 -7.40 -17.69 10.90
C GLU A 130 -6.34 -18.66 10.38
N VAL A 131 -6.71 -19.93 10.11
CA VAL A 131 -5.82 -20.89 9.44
C VAL A 131 -5.45 -20.37 8.05
N VAL A 132 -6.44 -19.97 7.26
CA VAL A 132 -6.23 -19.44 5.88
C VAL A 132 -5.41 -18.15 5.90
N ALA A 133 -5.77 -17.20 6.77
CA ALA A 133 -5.08 -15.92 6.89
C ALA A 133 -3.60 -16.08 7.24
N THR A 134 -3.31 -16.94 8.21
CA THR A 134 -1.93 -17.19 8.66
C THR A 134 -1.12 -17.99 7.64
N PHE A 135 -1.75 -19.00 7.03
CA PHE A 135 -1.14 -19.76 5.95
C PHE A 135 -0.71 -18.84 4.80
N GLY A 136 -1.62 -18.02 4.30
CA GLY A 136 -1.34 -17.11 3.19
C GLY A 136 -0.31 -16.04 3.55
N LEU A 137 -0.36 -15.48 4.77
CA LEU A 137 0.63 -14.50 5.23
C LEU A 137 2.06 -15.06 5.14
N LEU A 138 2.29 -16.25 5.70
CA LEU A 138 3.62 -16.87 5.65
C LEU A 138 4.03 -17.24 4.24
N LEU A 139 3.10 -17.76 3.43
CA LEU A 139 3.38 -18.08 2.03
C LEU A 139 3.82 -16.83 1.24
N ILE A 140 3.14 -15.69 1.44
CA ILE A 140 3.49 -14.41 0.81
C ILE A 140 4.87 -13.94 1.27
N ILE A 141 5.13 -13.90 2.58
CA ILE A 141 6.44 -13.46 3.11
C ILE A 141 7.57 -14.28 2.49
N PHE A 142 7.52 -15.60 2.65
CA PHE A 142 8.59 -16.48 2.20
C PHE A 142 8.67 -16.56 0.67
N GLY A 143 7.54 -16.50 -0.03
CA GLY A 143 7.49 -16.50 -1.49
C GLY A 143 8.14 -15.25 -2.09
N VAL A 144 7.83 -14.07 -1.57
CA VAL A 144 8.40 -12.79 -2.04
C VAL A 144 9.90 -12.74 -1.76
N VAL A 145 10.33 -13.11 -0.55
CA VAL A 145 11.75 -13.13 -0.21
C VAL A 145 12.50 -14.16 -1.08
N ARG A 146 11.92 -15.35 -1.25
CA ARG A 146 12.54 -16.42 -2.05
C ARG A 146 12.66 -16.08 -3.53
N SER A 147 11.75 -15.27 -4.06
CA SER A 147 11.84 -14.77 -5.45
C SER A 147 12.88 -13.67 -5.65
N GLY A 148 13.72 -13.36 -4.65
CA GLY A 148 14.72 -12.29 -4.70
C GLY A 148 14.14 -10.88 -4.52
N ARG A 149 12.85 -10.76 -4.20
CA ARG A 149 12.13 -9.48 -4.06
C ARG A 149 11.95 -9.05 -2.61
N ALA A 150 12.90 -9.33 -1.73
CA ALA A 150 12.80 -9.02 -0.29
C ALA A 150 12.42 -7.55 -0.02
N ARG A 151 12.82 -6.61 -0.88
CA ARG A 151 12.44 -5.19 -0.77
C ARG A 151 10.96 -4.93 -0.97
N ALA A 152 10.24 -5.83 -1.66
CA ALA A 152 8.79 -5.72 -1.85
C ALA A 152 8.00 -6.34 -0.69
N ALA A 153 8.64 -7.08 0.22
CA ALA A 153 7.96 -7.75 1.32
C ALA A 153 7.09 -6.83 2.19
N PRO A 154 7.50 -5.60 2.55
CA PRO A 154 6.65 -4.68 3.31
C PRO A 154 5.31 -4.40 2.61
N PHE A 155 5.36 -4.12 1.31
CA PHE A 155 4.18 -3.82 0.50
C PHE A 155 3.31 -5.07 0.30
N ALA A 156 3.91 -6.22 0.01
CA ALA A 156 3.19 -7.48 -0.15
C ALA A 156 2.46 -7.91 1.13
N VAL A 157 3.10 -7.75 2.29
CA VAL A 157 2.51 -8.06 3.60
C VAL A 157 1.37 -7.10 3.92
N GLY A 158 1.58 -5.79 3.73
CA GLY A 158 0.53 -4.79 3.94
C GLY A 158 -0.67 -5.00 3.04
N ALA A 159 -0.45 -5.23 1.74
CA ALA A 159 -1.51 -5.51 0.77
C ALA A 159 -2.26 -6.80 1.10
N TYR A 160 -1.54 -7.88 1.46
CA TYR A 160 -2.16 -9.14 1.85
C TYR A 160 -3.05 -8.98 3.09
N ILE A 161 -2.55 -8.34 4.15
CA ILE A 161 -3.33 -8.13 5.39
C ILE A 161 -4.54 -7.22 5.11
N GLY A 162 -4.37 -6.11 4.36
CA GLY A 162 -5.48 -5.23 3.99
C GLY A 162 -6.57 -5.97 3.22
N GLY A 163 -6.20 -6.80 2.23
CA GLY A 163 -7.14 -7.66 1.51
C GLY A 163 -7.78 -8.71 2.41
N ALA A 164 -7.00 -9.33 3.31
CA ALA A 164 -7.48 -10.39 4.17
C ALA A 164 -8.51 -9.93 5.21
N TYR A 165 -8.56 -8.65 5.55
CA TYR A 165 -9.66 -8.07 6.34
C TYR A 165 -11.02 -8.33 5.68
N PHE A 166 -11.09 -8.41 4.34
CA PHE A 166 -12.33 -8.58 3.59
C PHE A 166 -12.59 -10.01 3.15
N PHE A 167 -11.58 -10.78 2.74
CA PHE A 167 -11.80 -12.13 2.26
C PHE A 167 -11.78 -13.19 3.36
N THR A 168 -11.46 -12.84 4.62
CA THR A 168 -11.51 -13.77 5.75
C THR A 168 -12.59 -13.35 6.74
N ALA A 169 -13.42 -14.30 7.19
CA ALA A 169 -14.49 -14.03 8.15
C ALA A 169 -13.96 -13.51 9.49
N SER A 170 -12.72 -13.81 9.86
CA SER A 170 -12.08 -13.37 11.10
C SER A 170 -11.57 -11.93 11.06
N THR A 171 -11.54 -11.29 9.88
CA THR A 171 -10.82 -10.04 9.62
C THR A 171 -9.31 -10.14 9.82
N SER A 172 -8.76 -11.34 9.55
CA SER A 172 -7.32 -11.64 9.49
C SER A 172 -6.50 -11.12 10.67
N PHE A 173 -6.64 -11.71 11.84
CA PHE A 173 -5.70 -11.45 12.94
C PHE A 173 -4.30 -11.99 12.58
N ALA A 174 -4.24 -13.25 12.15
CA ALA A 174 -3.04 -13.93 11.62
C ALA A 174 -1.76 -13.74 12.46
N ASN A 175 -1.90 -13.35 13.75
CA ASN A 175 -0.81 -12.93 14.62
C ASN A 175 -1.17 -13.13 16.10
N PRO A 176 -0.52 -14.07 16.82
CA PRO A 176 -0.79 -14.30 18.23
C PRO A 176 -0.57 -13.08 19.14
N ALA A 177 0.43 -12.22 18.84
CA ALA A 177 0.70 -11.04 19.65
C ALA A 177 -0.37 -9.96 19.46
N VAL A 178 -0.83 -9.75 18.23
CA VAL A 178 -1.96 -8.86 17.92
C VAL A 178 -3.24 -9.42 18.55
N THR A 179 -3.47 -10.73 18.47
CA THR A 179 -4.63 -11.40 19.06
C THR A 179 -4.67 -11.18 20.57
N ALA A 180 -3.54 -11.39 21.25
CA ALA A 180 -3.45 -11.17 22.70
C ALA A 180 -3.59 -9.68 23.07
N GLY A 181 -2.97 -8.76 22.34
CA GLY A 181 -3.09 -7.32 22.58
C GLY A 181 -4.52 -6.82 22.46
N ARG A 182 -5.25 -7.26 21.44
CA ARG A 182 -6.64 -6.84 21.15
C ARG A 182 -7.66 -7.28 22.22
N MET A 183 -7.33 -8.25 23.08
CA MET A 183 -8.22 -8.58 24.20
C MET A 183 -8.29 -7.49 25.28
N LEU A 184 -7.31 -6.57 25.31
CA LEU A 184 -7.20 -5.49 26.29
C LEU A 184 -7.98 -4.21 25.89
N SER A 185 -8.73 -4.26 24.78
CA SER A 185 -9.52 -3.13 24.28
C SER A 185 -10.92 -3.60 23.91
N ASN A 186 -11.94 -3.09 24.61
CA ASN A 186 -13.34 -3.39 24.36
C ASN A 186 -13.94 -2.49 23.27
N THR A 187 -13.41 -2.64 22.04
CA THR A 187 -13.73 -1.81 20.89
C THR A 187 -14.07 -2.65 19.66
N PHE A 188 -14.33 -2.03 18.51
CA PHE A 188 -14.56 -2.71 17.24
C PHE A 188 -13.48 -3.77 16.93
N ALA A 189 -12.23 -3.42 17.19
CA ALA A 189 -11.10 -4.30 16.95
C ALA A 189 -10.92 -5.40 18.01
N GLY A 190 -11.67 -5.40 19.11
CA GLY A 190 -11.48 -6.28 20.26
C GLY A 190 -11.77 -7.75 20.01
N ILE A 191 -11.30 -8.60 20.93
CA ILE A 191 -11.58 -10.04 21.01
C ILE A 191 -11.72 -10.44 22.48
N ARG A 192 -12.79 -11.18 22.82
CA ARG A 192 -13.00 -11.71 24.17
C ARG A 192 -11.82 -12.62 24.57
N PRO A 193 -11.32 -12.56 25.82
CA PRO A 193 -10.21 -13.40 26.27
C PRO A 193 -10.42 -14.90 26.03
N SER A 194 -11.65 -15.42 26.20
CA SER A 194 -11.96 -16.83 25.95
C SER A 194 -11.87 -17.24 24.47
N SER A 195 -11.89 -16.27 23.53
CA SER A 195 -11.75 -16.53 22.10
C SER A 195 -10.26 -16.49 21.64
N VAL A 196 -9.34 -16.00 22.48
CA VAL A 196 -7.91 -15.91 22.15
C VAL A 196 -7.25 -17.29 21.98
N PRO A 197 -7.39 -18.27 22.90
CA PRO A 197 -6.72 -19.55 22.72
C PRO A 197 -7.08 -20.28 21.43
N PRO A 198 -8.36 -20.44 21.03
CA PRO A 198 -8.69 -21.09 19.77
C PRO A 198 -8.19 -20.34 18.53
N PHE A 199 -8.13 -18.99 18.56
CA PHE A 199 -7.51 -18.20 17.49
C PHE A 199 -6.01 -18.49 17.37
N VAL A 200 -5.28 -18.49 18.48
CA VAL A 200 -3.85 -18.79 18.49
C VAL A 200 -3.59 -20.22 17.99
N VAL A 201 -4.40 -21.20 18.39
CA VAL A 201 -4.29 -22.58 17.88
C VAL A 201 -4.50 -22.61 16.36
N ALA A 202 -5.54 -21.95 15.84
CA ALA A 202 -5.80 -21.86 14.40
C ALA A 202 -4.64 -21.22 13.64
N GLN A 203 -4.05 -20.13 14.19
CA GLN A 203 -2.88 -19.46 13.63
C GLN A 203 -1.65 -20.39 13.60
N LEU A 204 -1.42 -21.18 14.64
CA LEU A 204 -0.33 -22.15 14.67
C LEU A 204 -0.54 -23.28 13.67
N VAL A 205 -1.78 -23.77 13.48
CA VAL A 205 -2.12 -24.73 12.42
C VAL A 205 -1.84 -24.14 11.05
N GLY A 206 -2.31 -22.91 10.77
CA GLY A 206 -2.03 -22.21 9.52
C GLY A 206 -0.54 -22.04 9.26
N ALA A 207 0.24 -21.70 10.29
CA ALA A 207 1.68 -21.60 10.21
C ALA A 207 2.37 -22.94 9.89
N ALA A 208 1.94 -24.03 10.53
CA ALA A 208 2.48 -25.36 10.26
C ALA A 208 2.22 -25.81 8.81
N LEU A 209 1.00 -25.59 8.31
CA LEU A 209 0.63 -25.87 6.93
C LEU A 209 1.44 -25.00 5.94
N ALA A 210 1.65 -23.73 6.24
CA ALA A 210 2.46 -22.85 5.43
C ALA A 210 3.91 -23.29 5.37
N VAL A 211 4.50 -23.66 6.51
CA VAL A 211 5.88 -24.20 6.56
C VAL A 211 6.01 -25.46 5.70
N LEU A 212 5.01 -26.34 5.73
CA LEU A 212 5.00 -27.54 4.89
C LEU A 212 4.93 -27.16 3.39
N ALA A 213 4.02 -26.30 3.00
CA ALA A 213 3.86 -25.83 1.64
C ALA A 213 5.12 -25.11 1.13
N ILE A 214 5.72 -24.22 1.93
CA ILE A 214 6.95 -23.51 1.60
C ILE A 214 8.11 -24.49 1.35
N ARG A 215 8.22 -25.56 2.15
CA ARG A 215 9.26 -26.59 1.93
C ARG A 215 9.11 -27.31 0.59
N VAL A 216 7.87 -27.53 0.15
CA VAL A 216 7.57 -28.19 -1.13
C VAL A 216 7.78 -27.23 -2.30
N LEU A 217 7.23 -26.01 -2.19
CA LEU A 217 7.27 -25.03 -3.27
C LEU A 217 8.66 -24.41 -3.46
N TYR A 218 9.44 -24.28 -2.38
CA TYR A 218 10.73 -23.61 -2.39
C TYR A 218 11.84 -24.52 -1.83
N PRO A 219 12.26 -25.56 -2.55
CA PRO A 219 13.35 -26.44 -2.13
C PRO A 219 14.63 -25.62 -1.94
N GLY A 220 15.30 -25.79 -0.80
CA GLY A 220 16.53 -25.04 -0.45
C GLY A 220 16.32 -23.77 0.39
N VAL A 221 15.10 -23.47 0.86
CA VAL A 221 14.78 -22.33 1.73
C VAL A 221 15.69 -22.24 2.97
N ARG A 222 16.17 -23.36 3.49
CA ARG A 222 17.11 -23.43 4.64
C ARG A 222 18.44 -22.72 4.38
N ARG A 223 18.92 -22.66 3.14
CA ARG A 223 20.20 -22.01 2.78
C ARG A 223 20.10 -20.49 2.73
N GLN A 224 18.88 -19.96 2.68
CA GLN A 224 18.60 -18.53 2.53
C GLN A 224 17.69 -18.00 3.66
N ALA A 225 17.52 -18.75 4.73
CA ALA A 225 16.68 -18.32 5.86
C ALA A 225 17.18 -17.01 6.52
N ALA A 226 18.47 -16.68 6.37
CA ALA A 226 19.03 -15.41 6.81
C ALA A 226 18.50 -14.20 6.02
N ASP A 227 17.98 -14.43 4.80
CA ASP A 227 17.49 -13.38 3.88
C ASP A 227 15.98 -13.14 3.99
N VAL A 228 15.27 -13.94 4.81
CA VAL A 228 13.80 -13.86 4.99
C VAL A 228 13.37 -12.55 5.64
N VAL A 229 14.30 -11.94 6.31
CA VAL A 229 14.17 -10.63 6.91
C VAL A 229 15.11 -9.71 6.17
N LEU A 230 14.67 -8.48 5.84
CA LEU A 230 15.48 -7.50 5.10
C LEU A 230 16.93 -7.59 5.57
N PRO A 231 17.89 -7.93 4.67
CA PRO A 231 19.24 -8.22 5.10
C PRO A 231 19.82 -7.02 5.85
N THR A 232 20.26 -7.23 7.06
CA THR A 232 20.98 -6.23 7.88
C THR A 232 22.27 -5.74 7.18
N GLN A 233 22.60 -6.31 6.02
CA GLN A 233 23.78 -6.02 5.20
C GLN A 233 23.62 -4.89 4.19
N LEU A 234 22.51 -4.15 4.19
CA LEU A 234 22.38 -2.94 3.35
C LEU A 234 23.02 -1.69 3.99
N LEU A 235 23.56 -1.78 5.17
CA LEU A 235 24.58 -0.83 5.61
C LEU A 235 25.89 -1.22 4.88
N PRO A 236 26.52 -0.31 4.09
CA PRO A 236 27.86 -0.54 3.59
C PRO A 236 28.68 -0.95 4.81
N GLN A 237 29.22 -2.18 4.82
CA GLN A 237 30.27 -2.49 5.78
C GLN A 237 31.31 -1.40 5.57
N ALA A 238 31.47 -0.53 6.57
CA ALA A 238 32.57 0.41 6.59
C ALA A 238 33.81 -0.46 6.29
N ARG A 239 34.41 -0.29 5.13
CA ARG A 239 35.68 -0.94 4.80
C ARG A 239 36.55 -0.72 6.03
N PRO A 240 37.26 -1.72 6.56
CA PRO A 240 38.17 -1.47 7.64
C PRO A 240 39.07 -0.34 7.15
N THR A 241 38.93 0.80 7.80
CA THR A 241 39.74 1.97 7.52
C THR A 241 41.17 1.49 7.74
N ARG A 242 41.94 1.42 6.66
CA ARG A 242 43.40 1.35 6.73
C ARG A 242 43.80 2.31 7.81
N SER A 243 44.40 1.82 8.88
CA SER A 243 44.86 2.62 10.00
C SER A 243 45.66 3.80 9.47
N LEU A 244 45.02 4.99 9.49
CA LEU A 244 45.75 6.23 9.32
C LEU A 244 46.56 6.45 10.63
N PRO A 245 47.78 6.90 10.53
CA PRO A 245 48.61 7.19 11.73
C PRO A 245 47.89 8.24 12.59
N PRO A 246 48.14 8.26 13.90
CA PRO A 246 47.46 9.15 14.84
C PRO A 246 47.83 10.59 14.55
N THR A 247 46.96 11.30 13.83
CA THR A 247 47.00 12.75 13.77
C THR A 247 46.28 13.29 15.00
N SER A 248 47.02 14.11 15.74
CA SER A 248 46.73 14.79 16.98
C SER A 248 45.29 15.28 17.15
N ALA A 249 44.75 15.05 18.33
CA ALA A 249 43.49 15.59 18.84
C ALA A 249 43.51 17.13 18.93
N ARG A 250 43.32 17.79 17.80
CA ARG A 250 42.97 19.20 17.73
C ARG A 250 42.01 19.33 16.54
N THR A 251 40.82 19.83 16.82
CA THR A 251 39.94 20.63 15.94
C THR A 251 38.45 20.25 15.96
N TRP A 252 37.89 19.88 17.11
CA TRP A 252 36.41 19.90 17.24
C TRP A 252 35.89 21.14 17.98
N ARG A 253 36.78 22.01 18.52
CA ARG A 253 36.39 23.21 19.25
C ARG A 253 36.31 24.48 18.40
N SER A 254 36.83 24.49 17.18
CA SER A 254 36.88 25.70 16.34
C SER A 254 35.71 25.91 15.40
N TRP A 255 34.81 24.95 15.31
CA TRP A 255 33.64 25.05 14.40
C TRP A 255 32.40 25.70 15.03
N TRP A 256 32.39 25.85 16.36
CA TRP A 256 31.27 26.46 17.11
C TRP A 256 31.52 27.94 17.51
N SER A 257 32.67 28.51 17.21
CA SER A 257 33.01 29.87 17.62
C SER A 257 33.04 30.94 16.52
N SER A 258 32.63 30.60 15.29
CA SER A 258 32.63 31.54 14.17
C SER A 258 31.30 31.67 13.44
N SER A 259 30.16 31.61 14.12
CA SER A 259 28.89 32.09 13.56
C SER A 259 28.58 33.47 14.12
N PRO A 260 28.39 34.47 13.26
CA PRO A 260 27.98 35.80 13.76
C PRO A 260 26.57 35.72 14.35
N ALA A 261 26.38 36.36 15.46
CA ALA A 261 25.11 36.52 16.16
C ALA A 261 24.06 37.12 15.21
N SER A 262 23.16 36.29 14.69
CA SER A 262 21.97 36.77 14.01
C SER A 262 20.90 37.09 15.04
N ALA A 263 20.31 38.26 14.89
CA ALA A 263 19.26 38.86 15.72
C ALA A 263 18.07 37.91 15.97
N PRO A 264 17.32 38.07 17.06
CA PRO A 264 16.17 37.23 17.38
C PRO A 264 15.06 37.48 16.39
N VAL A 265 14.77 36.47 15.55
CA VAL A 265 13.54 36.41 14.76
C VAL A 265 12.39 36.17 15.73
N ARG A 266 11.55 37.18 15.91
CA ARG A 266 10.27 37.04 16.61
C ARG A 266 9.45 35.97 15.87
N ALA A 267 9.17 34.86 16.55
CA ALA A 267 8.18 33.90 16.12
C ALA A 267 6.81 34.57 16.06
N PRO A 268 6.04 34.47 14.95
CA PRO A 268 4.66 34.86 14.97
C PRO A 268 3.90 33.89 15.89
N SER A 269 3.16 34.44 16.83
CA SER A 269 2.21 33.71 17.68
C SER A 269 1.10 33.17 16.79
N ALA A 270 1.24 31.93 16.32
CA ALA A 270 0.13 31.20 15.72
C ALA A 270 -0.81 30.76 16.85
N THR A 271 -1.83 31.55 17.10
CA THR A 271 -3.01 31.10 17.82
C THR A 271 -3.75 30.13 16.91
N TRP A 272 -3.77 28.86 17.29
CA TRP A 272 -4.65 27.88 16.67
C TRP A 272 -6.09 28.29 16.96
N PRO A 273 -6.99 28.33 15.97
CA PRO A 273 -8.39 28.55 16.24
C PRO A 273 -8.94 27.39 17.07
N ASP A 274 -9.72 27.71 18.10
CA ASP A 274 -10.46 26.74 18.88
C ASP A 274 -11.31 25.84 17.99
N PRO A 275 -11.45 24.54 18.31
CA PRO A 275 -12.31 23.65 17.56
C PRO A 275 -13.75 24.17 17.62
N LEU A 276 -14.33 24.40 16.45
CA LEU A 276 -15.73 24.80 16.32
C LEU A 276 -16.63 23.78 17.01
N PRO A 277 -17.61 24.21 17.81
CA PRO A 277 -18.57 23.31 18.42
C PRO A 277 -19.42 22.64 17.33
N PHE A 278 -19.46 21.33 17.31
CA PHE A 278 -20.33 20.56 16.45
C PHE A 278 -21.80 20.88 16.79
N PRO A 279 -22.65 21.23 15.82
CA PRO A 279 -24.07 21.40 16.08
C PRO A 279 -24.69 20.03 16.39
N LEU A 280 -25.31 19.92 17.56
CA LEU A 280 -26.19 18.83 17.90
C LEU A 280 -27.38 18.84 16.96
N LEU A 281 -27.54 17.81 16.14
CA LEU A 281 -28.74 17.60 15.33
C LEU A 281 -29.91 17.23 16.25
N PRO A 282 -31.11 17.80 16.07
CA PRO A 282 -32.27 17.45 16.87
C PRO A 282 -32.79 16.07 16.51
N SER A 283 -33.13 15.30 17.55
CA SER A 283 -33.81 14.01 17.46
C SER A 283 -35.17 14.16 16.79
N SER A 284 -35.34 13.57 15.60
CA SER A 284 -36.65 13.48 14.95
C SER A 284 -37.39 12.26 15.48
N THR A 285 -38.40 12.52 16.28
CA THR A 285 -39.47 11.56 16.64
C THR A 285 -40.30 11.23 15.38
N SER A 286 -40.43 9.93 15.10
CA SER A 286 -41.31 9.43 14.06
C SER A 286 -42.77 9.54 14.47
N SER A 287 -43.60 10.22 13.68
CA SER A 287 -45.04 10.03 13.66
C SER A 287 -45.46 9.54 12.26
N ARG A 288 -45.94 8.29 12.23
CA ARG A 288 -46.68 7.74 11.10
C ARG A 288 -48.02 8.45 10.95
N THR A 289 -48.33 8.95 9.80
CA THR A 289 -49.69 9.09 9.31
C THR A 289 -49.81 8.66 7.87
N SER A 290 -50.61 7.65 7.69
CA SER A 290 -51.11 7.16 6.41
C SER A 290 -52.16 8.13 5.88
N SER A 291 -52.12 8.50 4.58
CA SER A 291 -53.29 8.97 3.85
C SER A 291 -53.15 8.63 2.35
N THR A 292 -54.07 7.84 1.90
CA THR A 292 -54.45 7.54 0.52
C THR A 292 -55.30 8.67 -0.07
N ALA A 293 -55.03 9.08 -1.33
CA ALA A 293 -56.01 9.61 -2.36
C ALA A 293 -55.19 9.92 -3.61
N SER A 294 -55.34 9.29 -4.70
CA SER A 294 -56.33 9.27 -5.78
C SER A 294 -56.33 10.49 -6.71
N LEU A 295 -55.90 10.25 -7.95
CA LEU A 295 -56.37 10.70 -9.26
C LEU A 295 -56.42 12.19 -9.62
N GLY A 296 -55.86 12.51 -10.80
CA GLY A 296 -56.36 13.60 -11.65
C GLY A 296 -55.27 14.22 -12.54
N GLY A 297 -55.33 13.93 -13.83
CA GLY A 297 -54.38 14.37 -14.85
C GLY A 297 -54.45 15.85 -15.17
N ASN A 298 -53.46 16.34 -15.84
CA ASN A 298 -53.64 17.09 -17.11
C ASN A 298 -52.28 17.23 -17.86
N ALA A 299 -52.37 17.09 -19.18
CA ALA A 299 -51.31 17.23 -20.15
C ALA A 299 -50.94 18.74 -20.30
N GLY A 300 -49.66 19.02 -20.34
CA GLY A 300 -49.11 20.30 -20.77
C GLY A 300 -47.84 20.04 -21.58
N HIS A 301 -47.96 20.11 -22.90
CA HIS A 301 -46.85 20.13 -23.85
C HIS A 301 -45.95 21.34 -23.55
N VAL A 302 -44.68 21.12 -23.26
CA VAL A 302 -43.63 22.12 -23.46
C VAL A 302 -42.47 21.43 -24.17
N GLY A 303 -42.05 22.03 -25.27
CA GLY A 303 -41.18 21.52 -26.29
C GLY A 303 -39.85 20.96 -25.80
N GLN A 304 -39.53 19.81 -26.34
CA GLN A 304 -38.17 19.27 -26.36
C GLN A 304 -37.32 20.11 -27.31
N ALA A 305 -36.42 20.90 -26.74
CA ALA A 305 -35.25 21.33 -27.48
C ALA A 305 -34.35 20.09 -27.65
N GLN A 306 -34.26 19.60 -28.86
CA GLN A 306 -33.27 18.61 -29.27
C GLN A 306 -31.87 19.25 -29.12
N GLY A 307 -31.24 19.04 -27.96
CA GLY A 307 -29.80 19.18 -27.80
C GLY A 307 -29.13 18.04 -28.55
N GLY A 308 -28.54 18.35 -29.70
CA GLY A 308 -27.67 17.42 -30.40
C GLY A 308 -26.58 16.96 -29.43
N ILE A 309 -26.40 15.64 -29.26
CA ILE A 309 -25.27 15.02 -28.55
C ILE A 309 -24.04 15.42 -29.35
N VAL A 310 -23.28 16.39 -28.86
CA VAL A 310 -21.92 16.65 -29.31
C VAL A 310 -21.13 15.43 -28.86
N LYS A 311 -20.79 14.53 -29.78
CA LYS A 311 -19.94 13.36 -29.52
C LYS A 311 -18.60 13.90 -29.07
N GLU A 312 -18.24 13.73 -27.77
CA GLU A 312 -16.95 14.15 -27.24
C GLU A 312 -15.84 13.31 -27.91
N VAL A 313 -14.75 13.98 -28.28
CA VAL A 313 -13.56 13.33 -28.87
C VAL A 313 -12.99 12.37 -27.81
N PRO A 314 -12.77 11.08 -28.13
CA PRO A 314 -12.26 10.11 -27.16
C PRO A 314 -10.92 10.55 -26.57
N GLU A 315 -10.73 10.33 -25.26
CA GLU A 315 -9.49 10.64 -24.56
C GLU A 315 -8.75 9.36 -24.16
N VAL A 316 -7.49 9.22 -24.60
CA VAL A 316 -6.62 8.08 -24.30
C VAL A 316 -5.43 8.49 -23.46
N LEU A 317 -5.18 7.77 -22.37
CA LEU A 317 -4.05 7.98 -21.46
C LEU A 317 -3.09 6.78 -21.49
N PHE A 318 -1.84 7.04 -21.87
CA PHE A 318 -0.76 6.06 -21.79
C PHE A 318 0.03 6.19 -20.50
N VAL A 319 0.20 5.10 -19.74
CA VAL A 319 0.88 5.10 -18.45
C VAL A 319 2.01 4.08 -18.44
N CYS A 320 3.21 4.50 -18.04
CA CYS A 320 4.31 3.60 -17.70
C CYS A 320 4.98 4.05 -16.39
N VAL A 321 6.04 3.40 -15.94
CA VAL A 321 6.69 3.78 -14.67
C VAL A 321 7.28 5.19 -14.76
N HIS A 322 8.17 5.45 -15.72
CA HIS A 322 8.97 6.67 -15.72
C HIS A 322 8.44 7.78 -16.65
N ASN A 323 7.44 7.50 -17.51
CA ASN A 323 6.99 8.41 -18.58
C ASN A 323 8.15 9.01 -19.40
N ALA A 324 9.20 8.21 -19.62
CA ALA A 324 10.43 8.61 -20.28
C ALA A 324 10.74 7.76 -21.54
N GLY A 325 9.91 6.76 -21.84
CA GLY A 325 10.08 5.83 -22.95
C GLY A 325 8.74 5.41 -23.53
N ARG A 326 8.22 4.21 -23.16
CA ARG A 326 7.05 3.55 -23.73
C ARG A 326 5.82 4.45 -23.88
N SER A 327 5.38 5.09 -22.81
CA SER A 327 4.18 5.94 -22.83
C SER A 327 4.38 7.23 -23.64
N GLN A 328 5.59 7.73 -23.75
CA GLN A 328 5.90 8.87 -24.63
C GLN A 328 5.88 8.48 -26.12
N MET A 329 6.46 7.33 -26.46
CA MET A 329 6.37 6.78 -27.83
C MET A 329 4.91 6.55 -28.22
N ALA A 330 4.13 5.89 -27.38
CA ALA A 330 2.74 5.59 -27.65
C ALA A 330 1.87 6.85 -27.81
N ALA A 331 2.10 7.85 -26.96
CA ALA A 331 1.37 9.11 -27.05
C ALA A 331 1.69 9.87 -28.36
N ALA A 332 2.98 9.97 -28.71
CA ALA A 332 3.38 10.65 -29.94
C ALA A 332 2.88 9.93 -31.20
N LEU A 333 2.90 8.59 -31.21
CA LEU A 333 2.40 7.79 -32.33
C LEU A 333 0.88 7.91 -32.48
N LEU A 334 0.12 7.83 -31.35
CA LEU A 334 -1.32 7.99 -31.43
C LEU A 334 -1.73 9.41 -31.84
N ASP A 335 -1.08 10.43 -31.34
CA ASP A 335 -1.35 11.82 -31.71
C ASP A 335 -1.09 12.04 -33.21
N HIS A 336 0.03 11.48 -33.72
CA HIS A 336 0.37 11.52 -35.14
C HIS A 336 -0.69 10.84 -36.02
N HIS A 337 -1.12 9.63 -35.65
CA HIS A 337 -2.12 8.88 -36.46
C HIS A 337 -3.54 9.42 -36.28
N ALA A 338 -3.87 9.94 -35.12
CA ALA A 338 -5.21 10.42 -34.82
C ALA A 338 -5.54 11.75 -35.51
N GLN A 339 -4.56 12.61 -35.77
CA GLN A 339 -4.75 13.92 -36.42
C GLN A 339 -5.90 14.74 -35.79
N GLY A 340 -5.95 14.77 -34.45
CA GLY A 340 -6.96 15.49 -33.69
C GLY A 340 -8.30 14.76 -33.46
N ARG A 341 -8.45 13.52 -33.91
CA ARG A 341 -9.65 12.69 -33.67
C ARG A 341 -9.66 12.03 -32.30
N VAL A 342 -8.56 12.05 -31.59
CA VAL A 342 -8.39 11.49 -30.24
C VAL A 342 -7.61 12.47 -29.40
N HIS A 343 -8.01 12.72 -28.17
CA HIS A 343 -7.21 13.43 -27.20
C HIS A 343 -6.21 12.48 -26.53
N VAL A 344 -4.93 12.78 -26.63
CA VAL A 344 -3.88 11.89 -26.16
C VAL A 344 -3.16 12.49 -24.95
N ARG A 345 -2.96 11.67 -23.92
CA ARG A 345 -2.16 12.01 -22.73
C ARG A 345 -1.16 10.92 -22.41
N SER A 346 -0.09 11.31 -21.71
CA SER A 346 0.86 10.37 -21.14
C SER A 346 1.19 10.72 -19.69
N GLY A 347 1.52 9.71 -18.88
CA GLY A 347 1.91 9.89 -17.49
C GLY A 347 2.79 8.75 -16.97
N GLY A 348 3.45 8.98 -15.82
CA GLY A 348 4.27 7.99 -15.12
C GLY A 348 3.87 7.86 -13.67
N SER A 349 3.96 6.65 -13.12
CA SER A 349 3.76 6.42 -11.68
C SER A 349 4.94 6.93 -10.83
N ALA A 350 6.14 6.98 -11.43
CA ALA A 350 7.36 7.56 -10.87
C ALA A 350 8.14 8.27 -11.99
N PRO A 351 7.74 9.50 -12.39
CA PRO A 351 8.30 10.18 -13.56
C PRO A 351 9.81 10.34 -13.46
N GLY A 352 10.51 10.10 -14.57
CA GLY A 352 11.94 10.35 -14.70
C GLY A 352 12.25 11.85 -14.84
N GLU A 353 13.53 12.19 -14.87
CA GLU A 353 13.96 13.59 -15.03
C GLU A 353 13.91 14.06 -16.49
N ARG A 354 14.08 13.16 -17.45
CA ARG A 354 14.13 13.46 -18.88
C ARG A 354 13.71 12.25 -19.73
N ILE A 355 13.35 12.51 -20.99
CA ILE A 355 13.09 11.46 -21.98
C ILE A 355 14.37 10.65 -22.21
N ASN A 356 14.24 9.35 -22.41
CA ASN A 356 15.36 8.48 -22.75
C ASN A 356 15.94 8.90 -24.12
N PRO A 357 17.25 9.22 -24.21
CA PRO A 357 17.86 9.68 -25.45
C PRO A 357 17.69 8.71 -26.63
N ALA A 358 17.84 7.41 -26.41
CA ALA A 358 17.65 6.40 -27.46
C ALA A 358 16.18 6.34 -27.93
N VAL A 359 15.22 6.64 -27.06
CA VAL A 359 13.80 6.77 -27.44
C VAL A 359 13.59 8.02 -28.30
N ALA A 360 14.15 9.17 -27.90
CA ALA A 360 14.04 10.40 -28.68
C ALA A 360 14.65 10.24 -30.08
N GLU A 361 15.81 9.59 -30.16
CA GLU A 361 16.48 9.28 -31.42
C GLU A 361 15.65 8.33 -32.29
N ALA A 362 15.12 7.24 -31.74
CA ALA A 362 14.28 6.29 -32.47
C ALA A 362 12.98 6.92 -33.01
N MET A 363 12.39 7.88 -32.28
CA MET A 363 11.21 8.62 -32.73
C MET A 363 11.56 9.64 -33.83
N ALA A 364 12.70 10.30 -33.73
CA ALA A 364 13.18 11.24 -34.74
C ALA A 364 13.43 10.57 -36.11
N GLU A 365 13.85 9.30 -36.13
CA GLU A 365 14.00 8.51 -37.37
C GLU A 365 12.73 8.40 -38.19
N ILE A 366 11.58 8.43 -37.54
CA ILE A 366 10.26 8.37 -38.18
C ILE A 366 9.59 9.75 -38.27
N GLY A 367 10.33 10.82 -38.02
CA GLY A 367 9.87 12.20 -38.14
C GLY A 367 9.06 12.74 -36.96
N LEU A 368 9.08 12.04 -35.82
CA LEU A 368 8.38 12.46 -34.60
C LEU A 368 9.35 13.05 -33.59
N ASP A 369 9.22 14.35 -33.32
CA ASP A 369 10.09 15.12 -32.42
C ASP A 369 9.57 15.12 -30.98
N LEU A 370 10.31 14.50 -30.06
CA LEU A 370 10.02 14.50 -28.63
C LEU A 370 10.77 15.58 -27.85
N SER A 371 11.45 16.52 -28.49
CA SER A 371 12.30 17.52 -27.82
C SER A 371 11.52 18.47 -26.90
N LYS A 372 10.23 18.64 -27.12
CA LYS A 372 9.32 19.46 -26.30
C LYS A 372 8.59 18.68 -25.23
N GLU A 373 8.72 17.36 -25.24
CA GLU A 373 8.09 16.49 -24.27
C GLU A 373 8.96 16.31 -23.01
N PHE A 374 8.30 16.11 -21.88
CA PHE A 374 8.95 15.85 -20.61
C PHE A 374 8.13 14.83 -19.79
N PRO A 375 8.77 14.07 -18.88
CA PRO A 375 8.07 13.15 -18.01
C PRO A 375 7.09 13.87 -17.07
N LYS A 376 5.85 13.39 -17.05
CA LYS A 376 4.72 13.95 -16.28
C LYS A 376 4.18 12.90 -15.31
N PRO A 377 3.77 13.27 -14.07
CA PRO A 377 3.11 12.33 -13.18
C PRO A 377 1.71 11.99 -13.71
N VAL A 378 1.30 10.73 -13.56
CA VAL A 378 -0.09 10.35 -13.73
C VAL A 378 -0.91 10.97 -12.58
N THR A 379 -2.06 11.57 -12.89
CA THR A 379 -2.94 12.18 -11.88
C THR A 379 -4.32 11.56 -11.95
N ASP A 380 -5.01 11.49 -10.80
CA ASP A 380 -6.41 11.04 -10.72
C ASP A 380 -7.33 11.77 -11.71
N LYS A 381 -7.09 13.07 -11.90
CA LYS A 381 -7.87 13.88 -12.84
C LYS A 381 -7.68 13.40 -14.28
N ALA A 382 -6.44 13.06 -14.68
CA ALA A 382 -6.15 12.56 -16.02
C ALA A 382 -6.80 11.19 -16.24
N VAL A 383 -6.70 10.28 -15.25
CA VAL A 383 -7.31 8.94 -15.36
C VAL A 383 -8.85 9.02 -15.45
N ARG A 384 -9.49 9.88 -14.62
CA ARG A 384 -10.96 10.06 -14.65
C ARG A 384 -11.48 10.73 -15.92
N ALA A 385 -10.67 11.53 -16.60
CA ALA A 385 -11.03 12.20 -17.83
C ALA A 385 -10.86 11.28 -19.07
N SER A 386 -10.17 10.15 -18.92
CA SER A 386 -9.86 9.28 -20.04
C SER A 386 -10.90 8.18 -20.24
N ASP A 387 -11.29 7.96 -21.49
CA ASP A 387 -12.17 6.84 -21.89
C ASP A 387 -11.37 5.52 -21.90
N VAL A 388 -10.10 5.60 -22.31
CA VAL A 388 -9.20 4.44 -22.36
C VAL A 388 -7.89 4.76 -21.66
N VAL A 389 -7.45 3.86 -20.78
CA VAL A 389 -6.15 3.91 -20.10
C VAL A 389 -5.33 2.69 -20.49
N ILE A 390 -4.17 2.93 -21.09
CA ILE A 390 -3.23 1.89 -21.51
C ILE A 390 -2.05 1.88 -20.54
N THR A 391 -1.88 0.78 -19.80
CA THR A 391 -0.74 0.58 -18.91
C THR A 391 0.38 -0.18 -19.61
N MET A 392 1.63 0.15 -19.27
CA MET A 392 2.83 -0.43 -19.89
C MET A 392 3.86 -0.77 -18.81
N GLY A 393 3.58 -1.83 -18.05
CA GLY A 393 4.48 -2.30 -16.99
C GLY A 393 4.55 -1.39 -15.77
N CYS A 394 3.51 -0.60 -15.50
CA CYS A 394 3.38 0.17 -14.26
C CYS A 394 2.69 -0.62 -13.14
N GLY A 395 2.29 -1.87 -13.39
CA GLY A 395 1.57 -2.70 -12.42
C GLY A 395 0.27 -2.05 -11.95
N ASP A 396 -0.19 -2.43 -10.74
CA ASP A 396 -1.47 -1.98 -10.15
C ASP A 396 -1.44 -0.53 -9.58
N VAL A 397 -0.51 0.31 -10.02
CA VAL A 397 -0.34 1.69 -9.49
C VAL A 397 -1.35 2.68 -10.10
N CYS A 398 -1.98 2.30 -11.23
CA CYS A 398 -3.02 3.13 -11.83
C CYS A 398 -4.37 2.92 -11.12
N PRO A 399 -5.01 3.97 -10.58
CA PRO A 399 -6.33 3.83 -9.98
C PRO A 399 -7.35 3.41 -11.04
N ILE A 400 -8.22 2.45 -10.68
CA ILE A 400 -9.27 1.94 -11.58
C ILE A 400 -10.58 2.68 -11.26
N TYR A 401 -11.18 3.30 -12.27
CA TYR A 401 -12.46 3.99 -12.15
C TYR A 401 -13.56 3.31 -12.98
N PRO A 402 -14.80 3.23 -12.48
CA PRO A 402 -15.93 2.72 -13.26
C PRO A 402 -16.17 3.58 -14.52
N GLY A 403 -16.39 2.91 -15.65
CA GLY A 403 -16.67 3.58 -16.93
C GLY A 403 -15.45 3.84 -17.81
N THR A 404 -14.23 3.67 -17.30
CA THR A 404 -12.98 3.78 -18.07
C THR A 404 -12.54 2.38 -18.53
N ARG A 405 -12.17 2.23 -19.80
CA ARG A 405 -11.58 0.99 -20.36
C ARG A 405 -10.10 0.93 -19.99
N TYR A 406 -9.63 -0.22 -19.49
CA TYR A 406 -8.22 -0.45 -19.16
C TYR A 406 -7.65 -1.58 -20.00
N GLU A 407 -6.43 -1.36 -20.52
CA GLU A 407 -5.62 -2.37 -21.17
C GLU A 407 -4.20 -2.36 -20.63
N ASP A 408 -3.57 -3.53 -20.56
CA ASP A 408 -2.15 -3.65 -20.23
C ASP A 408 -1.36 -4.15 -21.45
N TRP A 409 -0.42 -3.32 -21.89
CA TRP A 409 0.46 -3.67 -22.99
C TRP A 409 1.80 -4.18 -22.42
N ALA A 410 1.97 -5.49 -22.41
CA ALA A 410 3.24 -6.11 -22.08
C ALA A 410 4.27 -5.76 -23.17
N LEU A 411 5.28 -4.94 -22.82
CA LEU A 411 6.31 -4.41 -23.69
C LEU A 411 7.66 -4.44 -22.97
N ASP A 412 8.72 -4.69 -23.73
CA ASP A 412 10.09 -4.59 -23.21
C ASP A 412 10.39 -3.17 -22.74
N ASP A 413 11.31 -3.03 -21.76
CA ASP A 413 11.68 -1.73 -21.22
C ASP A 413 12.86 -1.12 -22.00
N PRO A 414 12.69 0.06 -22.62
CA PRO A 414 13.77 0.74 -23.32
C PRO A 414 14.82 1.38 -22.38
N ALA A 415 14.61 1.30 -21.05
CA ALA A 415 15.55 1.88 -20.08
C ALA A 415 16.92 1.17 -20.13
N GLY A 416 17.98 1.95 -20.38
CA GLY A 416 19.34 1.43 -20.49
C GLY A 416 19.65 0.66 -21.78
N GLN A 417 18.70 0.60 -22.72
CA GLN A 417 18.88 -0.04 -24.01
C GLN A 417 19.45 0.95 -25.06
N GLY A 418 20.20 0.41 -26.01
CA GLY A 418 20.63 1.16 -27.20
C GLY A 418 19.51 1.28 -28.24
N ILE A 419 19.72 2.13 -29.24
CA ILE A 419 18.71 2.41 -30.27
C ILE A 419 18.25 1.16 -31.05
N GLU A 420 19.15 0.20 -31.27
CA GLU A 420 18.84 -1.05 -31.99
C GLU A 420 17.78 -1.88 -31.27
N GLN A 421 17.77 -1.84 -29.93
CA GLN A 421 16.79 -2.54 -29.10
C GLN A 421 15.51 -1.71 -28.90
N VAL A 422 15.60 -0.39 -29.04
CA VAL A 422 14.44 0.52 -28.90
C VAL A 422 13.56 0.50 -30.15
N ARG A 423 14.14 0.37 -31.36
CA ARG A 423 13.37 0.31 -32.61
C ARG A 423 12.28 -0.77 -32.63
N PRO A 424 12.56 -2.04 -32.26
CA PRO A 424 11.51 -3.07 -32.21
C PRO A 424 10.41 -2.74 -31.20
N ILE A 425 10.74 -2.11 -30.06
CA ILE A 425 9.76 -1.70 -29.06
C ILE A 425 8.87 -0.59 -29.63
N ARG A 426 9.43 0.39 -30.29
CA ARG A 426 8.71 1.45 -31.01
C ARG A 426 7.75 0.86 -32.05
N ASP A 427 8.24 -0.04 -32.89
CA ASP A 427 7.47 -0.62 -33.99
C ASP A 427 6.32 -1.48 -33.46
N GLU A 428 6.50 -2.21 -32.35
CA GLU A 428 5.41 -2.94 -31.69
C GLU A 428 4.38 -2.00 -31.05
N ILE A 429 4.82 -0.88 -30.45
CA ILE A 429 3.92 0.16 -29.95
C ILE A 429 3.11 0.76 -31.09
N ASP A 430 3.72 1.08 -32.21
CA ASP A 430 3.05 1.63 -33.39
C ASP A 430 1.97 0.70 -33.91
N ARG A 431 2.27 -0.59 -34.03
CA ARG A 431 1.30 -1.61 -34.43
C ARG A 431 0.08 -1.67 -33.50
N ARG A 432 0.29 -1.56 -32.17
CA ARG A 432 -0.80 -1.56 -31.18
C ARG A 432 -1.60 -0.26 -31.22
N VAL A 433 -0.93 0.85 -31.42
CA VAL A 433 -1.57 2.17 -31.56
C VAL A 433 -2.49 2.20 -32.79
N LEU A 434 -2.06 1.65 -33.92
CA LEU A 434 -2.91 1.53 -35.12
C LEU A 434 -4.13 0.65 -34.89
N ALA A 435 -3.99 -0.46 -34.15
CA ALA A 435 -5.12 -1.33 -33.80
C ALA A 435 -6.10 -0.60 -32.89
N LEU A 436 -5.62 0.07 -31.84
CA LEU A 436 -6.45 0.88 -30.93
C LEU A 436 -7.19 1.98 -31.66
N MET A 437 -6.50 2.67 -32.58
CA MET A 437 -7.10 3.71 -33.42
C MET A 437 -8.25 3.18 -34.28
N ALA A 438 -8.05 2.01 -34.92
CA ALA A 438 -9.11 1.37 -35.73
C ALA A 438 -10.34 1.04 -34.86
N GLU A 439 -10.16 0.59 -33.62
CA GLU A 439 -11.26 0.32 -32.70
C GLU A 439 -12.00 1.61 -32.31
N LEU A 440 -11.28 2.66 -31.91
CA LEU A 440 -11.88 3.93 -31.50
C LEU A 440 -12.63 4.63 -32.62
N THR A 441 -12.25 4.39 -33.89
CA THR A 441 -12.91 4.99 -35.05
C THR A 441 -13.98 4.10 -35.65
N SER A 442 -14.03 2.78 -35.37
CA SER A 442 -15.05 1.84 -35.86
C SER A 442 -16.39 1.96 -35.14
N ASP A 443 -16.42 2.40 -33.89
CA ASP A 443 -17.64 2.68 -33.13
C ASP A 443 -18.48 3.82 -33.73
N GLU A 444 -17.92 4.58 -34.69
CA GLU A 444 -18.64 5.64 -35.42
C GLU A 444 -19.60 5.09 -36.50
N SER A 445 -19.46 3.82 -36.95
CA SER A 445 -20.21 3.28 -38.05
C SER A 445 -21.48 2.50 -37.68
N VAL A 446 -21.75 2.26 -36.38
CA VAL A 446 -22.91 1.47 -35.91
C VAL A 446 -24.07 2.36 -35.44
N GLY A 447 -23.94 3.68 -35.49
CA GLY A 447 -24.94 4.66 -35.06
C GLY A 447 -25.47 5.59 -36.17
N ALA A 448 -25.36 5.21 -37.46
CA ALA A 448 -25.94 5.94 -38.59
C ALA A 448 -27.18 5.24 -39.15
#